data_4db00fe490c9820d5029e6cdac072121
#
_entry.id   4db00fe490c9820d5029e6cdac072121
#
_cell.length_a   1.000
_cell.length_b   1.000
_cell.length_c   1.000
_cell.angle_alpha   90.00
_cell.angle_beta   90.00
_cell.angle_gamma   90.00
#
_symmetry.space_group_name_H-M   'P 1'
#
loop_
_entity.id
_entity.type
_entity.pdbx_description
1 polymer ?
#
loop_
_entity_poly.entity_id
_entity_poly.type
_entity_poly.pdbx_seq_one_letter_code
_entity_poly.pdbx_strand_id
1 'polypeptide(L)'
;PRYEEVEELLHSFLEKLHAAGDTSCLFALADIERRRGRMDLYLKDLEMGMQAGYDSCRERWVQYYMNEVVTELRVLEPIFDELAERRGERKFFDDYLAHTRHAVSCCEKAAKAGSPEAWALLAYLYLYHGADIGKRNADFLEAAANGRNARIMDMDLFLWTYFAGPSGEEQGELHHENPLKAFRFAQKMARKRNEDFYEVLADYYRRGYGTEPNPQMAERYLDKAAKVKEKGKRK
;
A
#
# COMPACT_ATOMS: atom_id res chain seq x y z
N PRO A 1 -4.24 11.55 41.93
CA PRO A 1 -2.98 11.36 42.68
C PRO A 1 -2.61 9.88 42.80
N ARG A 2 -3.53 9.01 43.30
CA ARG A 2 -3.22 7.58 43.51
C ARG A 2 -2.94 6.80 42.21
N TYR A 3 -3.56 7.16 41.10
CA TYR A 3 -3.36 6.47 39.82
C TYR A 3 -1.96 6.76 39.26
N GLU A 4 -1.53 8.00 39.30
CA GLU A 4 -0.21 8.41 38.80
C GLU A 4 0.92 7.81 39.67
N GLU A 5 0.74 7.74 40.97
CA GLU A 5 1.71 7.11 41.90
C GLU A 5 1.83 5.60 41.63
N VAL A 6 0.71 4.90 41.36
CA VAL A 6 0.71 3.48 41.05
C VAL A 6 1.35 3.22 39.69
N GLU A 7 1.06 4.06 38.69
CA GLU A 7 1.67 3.95 37.36
C GLU A 7 3.19 4.19 37.43
N GLU A 8 3.67 5.13 38.25
CA GLU A 8 5.10 5.39 38.46
C GLU A 8 5.80 4.19 39.11
N LEU A 9 5.19 3.60 40.14
CA LEU A 9 5.72 2.39 40.79
C LEU A 9 5.76 1.20 39.79
N LEU A 10 4.71 1.02 39.01
CA LEU A 10 4.64 -0.03 38.01
C LEU A 10 5.72 0.16 36.93
N HIS A 11 5.87 1.38 36.43
CA HIS A 11 6.89 1.72 35.44
C HIS A 11 8.29 1.39 35.98
N SER A 12 8.63 1.89 37.16
CA SER A 12 9.92 1.61 37.80
C SER A 12 10.19 0.12 38.04
N PHE A 13 9.13 -0.65 38.36
CA PHE A 13 9.24 -2.10 38.51
C PHE A 13 9.53 -2.78 37.17
N LEU A 14 8.80 -2.41 36.10
CA LEU A 14 9.00 -2.97 34.77
C LEU A 14 10.38 -2.61 34.19
N GLU A 15 10.88 -1.41 34.43
CA GLU A 15 12.25 -1.02 34.07
C GLU A 15 13.30 -1.91 34.74
N LYS A 16 13.11 -2.22 36.03
CA LYS A 16 14.00 -3.13 36.76
C LYS A 16 13.96 -4.55 36.21
N LEU A 17 12.77 -5.06 35.86
CA LEU A 17 12.63 -6.36 35.22
C LEU A 17 13.36 -6.37 33.85
N HIS A 18 13.17 -5.34 33.06
CA HIS A 18 13.85 -5.21 31.77
C HIS A 18 15.38 -5.15 31.94
N ALA A 19 15.86 -4.37 32.90
CA ALA A 19 17.29 -4.28 33.23
C ALA A 19 17.87 -5.61 33.72
N ALA A 20 17.04 -6.48 34.32
CA ALA A 20 17.40 -7.85 34.70
C ALA A 20 17.34 -8.85 33.53
N GLY A 21 17.01 -8.40 32.31
CA GLY A 21 16.95 -9.22 31.12
C GLY A 21 15.57 -9.83 30.78
N ASP A 22 14.54 -9.47 31.55
CA ASP A 22 13.17 -9.90 31.24
C ASP A 22 12.54 -9.00 30.16
N THR A 23 12.41 -9.53 28.95
CA THR A 23 11.82 -8.80 27.83
C THR A 23 10.30 -8.89 27.75
N SER A 24 9.66 -9.72 28.59
CA SER A 24 8.20 -9.89 28.61
C SER A 24 7.45 -8.63 29.05
N CYS A 25 8.13 -7.73 29.76
CA CYS A 25 7.59 -6.46 30.23
C CYS A 25 7.53 -5.35 29.14
N LEU A 26 8.18 -5.52 27.99
CA LEU A 26 8.34 -4.47 26.97
C LEU A 26 7.01 -3.95 26.43
N PHE A 27 6.01 -4.82 26.23
CA PHE A 27 4.69 -4.35 25.77
C PHE A 27 4.00 -3.45 26.82
N ALA A 28 4.13 -3.80 28.10
CA ALA A 28 3.56 -3.00 29.19
C ALA A 28 4.30 -1.66 29.36
N LEU A 29 5.64 -1.66 29.24
CA LEU A 29 6.45 -0.44 29.21
C LEU A 29 6.01 0.46 28.07
N ALA A 30 5.94 -0.07 26.84
CA ALA A 30 5.49 0.69 25.68
C ALA A 30 4.10 1.33 25.91
N ASP A 31 3.15 0.61 26.49
CA ASP A 31 1.81 1.18 26.76
C ASP A 31 1.84 2.32 27.78
N ILE A 32 2.69 2.26 28.79
CA ILE A 32 2.91 3.36 29.75
C ILE A 32 3.56 4.56 29.03
N GLU A 33 4.61 4.33 28.22
CA GLU A 33 5.28 5.39 27.49
C GLU A 33 4.33 6.14 26.56
N ARG A 34 3.48 5.39 25.84
CA ARG A 34 2.43 5.95 24.96
C ARG A 34 1.46 6.85 25.74
N ARG A 35 0.98 6.41 26.91
CA ARG A 35 0.07 7.21 27.77
C ARG A 35 0.72 8.49 28.29
N ARG A 36 2.02 8.45 28.50
CA ARG A 36 2.83 9.61 28.93
C ARG A 36 3.24 10.52 27.77
N GLY A 37 2.88 10.21 26.54
CA GLY A 37 3.24 10.95 25.33
C GLY A 37 4.70 10.81 24.92
N ARG A 38 5.45 9.87 25.50
CA ARG A 38 6.87 9.62 25.18
C ARG A 38 6.97 8.65 24.01
N MET A 39 6.65 9.14 22.80
CA MET A 39 6.51 8.31 21.60
C MET A 39 7.81 7.68 21.13
N ASP A 40 8.95 8.30 21.37
CA ASP A 40 10.28 7.76 21.10
C ASP A 40 10.57 6.49 21.92
N LEU A 41 10.28 6.53 23.22
CA LEU A 41 10.43 5.37 24.10
C LEU A 41 9.40 4.29 23.79
N TYR A 42 8.14 4.67 23.54
CA TYR A 42 7.09 3.76 23.10
C TYR A 42 7.53 2.94 21.89
N LEU A 43 8.02 3.60 20.84
CA LEU A 43 8.47 2.92 19.63
C LEU A 43 9.72 2.06 19.87
N LYS A 44 10.65 2.54 20.68
CA LYS A 44 11.84 1.77 21.07
C LYS A 44 11.47 0.47 21.79
N ASP A 45 10.57 0.51 22.76
CA ASP A 45 10.15 -0.67 23.51
C ASP A 45 9.40 -1.66 22.63
N LEU A 46 8.55 -1.17 21.70
CA LEU A 46 7.90 -2.03 20.71
C LEU A 46 8.91 -2.71 19.77
N GLU A 47 9.91 -1.98 19.31
CA GLU A 47 10.95 -2.54 18.43
C GLU A 47 11.73 -3.64 19.13
N MET A 48 12.13 -3.40 20.38
CA MET A 48 12.83 -4.39 21.22
C MET A 48 11.95 -5.62 21.47
N GLY A 49 10.67 -5.43 21.77
CA GLY A 49 9.71 -6.52 21.96
C GLY A 49 9.48 -7.33 20.69
N MET A 50 9.42 -6.67 19.53
CA MET A 50 9.33 -7.33 18.22
C MET A 50 10.60 -8.15 17.94
N GLN A 51 11.78 -7.64 18.22
CA GLN A 51 13.05 -8.36 18.06
C GLN A 51 13.15 -9.57 19.03
N ALA A 52 12.54 -9.47 20.20
CA ALA A 52 12.40 -10.57 21.15
C ALA A 52 11.31 -11.59 20.76
N GLY A 53 10.57 -11.35 19.65
CA GLY A 53 9.58 -12.29 19.11
C GLY A 53 8.15 -12.10 19.63
N TYR A 54 7.83 -10.97 20.28
CA TYR A 54 6.48 -10.72 20.80
C TYR A 54 5.56 -10.17 19.70
N ASP A 55 4.56 -10.97 19.31
CA ASP A 55 3.57 -10.61 18.29
C ASP A 55 2.77 -9.36 18.65
N SER A 56 2.41 -9.17 19.93
CA SER A 56 1.69 -7.98 20.41
C SER A 56 2.47 -6.68 20.15
N CYS A 57 3.79 -6.70 20.33
CA CYS A 57 4.65 -5.55 20.02
C CYS A 57 4.70 -5.31 18.50
N ARG A 58 4.81 -6.38 17.70
CA ARG A 58 4.80 -6.30 16.24
C ARG A 58 3.49 -5.73 15.71
N GLU A 59 2.34 -6.21 16.19
CA GLU A 59 1.02 -5.71 15.78
C GLU A 59 0.84 -4.23 16.11
N ARG A 60 1.27 -3.79 17.29
CA ARG A 60 1.22 -2.39 17.70
C ARG A 60 2.16 -1.50 16.89
N TRP A 61 3.34 -2.00 16.56
CA TRP A 61 4.29 -1.33 15.67
C TRP A 61 3.68 -1.11 14.27
N VAL A 62 3.13 -2.16 13.68
CA VAL A 62 2.45 -2.09 12.39
C VAL A 62 1.28 -1.11 12.45
N GLN A 63 0.42 -1.21 13.47
CA GLN A 63 -0.73 -0.32 13.64
C GLN A 63 -0.32 1.14 13.74
N TYR A 64 0.74 1.44 14.50
CA TYR A 64 1.24 2.81 14.62
C TYR A 64 1.64 3.37 13.26
N TYR A 65 2.52 2.69 12.53
CA TYR A 65 3.00 3.18 11.25
C TYR A 65 1.91 3.21 10.17
N MET A 66 0.98 2.28 10.18
CA MET A 66 -0.17 2.32 9.27
C MET A 66 -1.10 3.52 9.55
N ASN A 67 -1.26 3.93 10.81
CA ASN A 67 -2.00 5.14 11.16
C ASN A 67 -1.28 6.40 10.65
N GLU A 68 0.05 6.46 10.78
CA GLU A 68 0.86 7.54 10.20
C GLU A 68 0.68 7.61 8.69
N VAL A 69 0.72 6.46 7.99
CA VAL A 69 0.46 6.39 6.54
C VAL A 69 -0.92 6.94 6.18
N VAL A 70 -1.97 6.55 6.91
CA VAL A 70 -3.33 7.06 6.67
C VAL A 70 -3.39 8.57 6.87
N THR A 71 -2.68 9.10 7.85
CA THR A 71 -2.60 10.54 8.10
C THR A 71 -1.92 11.25 6.93
N GLU A 72 -0.79 10.73 6.45
CA GLU A 72 -0.08 11.28 5.30
C GLU A 72 -0.89 11.21 4.01
N LEU A 73 -1.56 10.09 3.74
CA LEU A 73 -2.40 9.95 2.55
C LEU A 73 -3.56 10.94 2.52
N ARG A 74 -4.16 11.28 3.67
CA ARG A 74 -5.19 12.32 3.75
C ARG A 74 -4.65 13.72 3.42
N VAL A 75 -3.40 13.99 3.75
CA VAL A 75 -2.72 15.24 3.38
C VAL A 75 -2.36 15.24 1.89
N LEU A 76 -1.94 14.08 1.37
CA LEU A 76 -1.53 13.92 -0.01
C LEU A 76 -2.70 13.90 -1.01
N GLU A 77 -3.89 13.43 -0.60
CA GLU A 77 -5.06 13.31 -1.48
C GLU A 77 -5.37 14.61 -2.25
N PRO A 78 -5.56 15.79 -1.62
CA PRO A 78 -5.76 17.03 -2.36
C PRO A 78 -4.51 17.48 -3.14
N ILE A 79 -3.31 17.13 -2.70
CA ILE A 79 -2.07 17.46 -3.40
C ILE A 79 -1.96 16.65 -4.70
N PHE A 80 -2.36 15.39 -4.70
CA PHE A 80 -2.34 14.54 -5.90
C PHE A 80 -3.25 15.07 -7.00
N ASP A 81 -4.42 15.58 -6.63
CA ASP A 81 -5.37 16.17 -7.60
C ASP A 81 -4.80 17.41 -8.30
N GLU A 82 -3.97 18.20 -7.61
CA GLU A 82 -3.36 19.43 -8.13
C GLU A 82 -1.95 19.21 -8.70
N LEU A 83 -1.36 18.03 -8.54
CA LEU A 83 0.06 17.80 -8.82
C LEU A 83 0.43 18.08 -10.28
N ALA A 84 -0.42 17.67 -11.22
CA ALA A 84 -0.17 17.88 -12.65
C ALA A 84 -0.09 19.36 -13.02
N GLU A 85 -0.92 20.21 -12.41
CA GLU A 85 -1.01 21.64 -12.69
C GLU A 85 0.08 22.44 -11.96
N ARG A 86 0.40 22.05 -10.74
CA ARG A 86 1.27 22.81 -9.82
C ARG A 86 2.67 22.26 -9.63
N ARG A 87 3.07 21.23 -10.39
CA ARG A 87 4.39 20.60 -10.30
C ARG A 87 5.56 21.58 -10.48
N GLY A 88 5.33 22.68 -11.21
CA GLY A 88 6.31 23.76 -11.38
C GLY A 88 6.47 24.70 -10.18
N GLU A 89 5.56 24.67 -9.22
CA GLU A 89 5.63 25.46 -7.99
C GLU A 89 6.54 24.75 -6.97
N ARG A 90 7.76 25.27 -6.81
CA ARG A 90 8.80 24.63 -6.01
C ARG A 90 8.34 24.25 -4.60
N LYS A 91 7.71 25.17 -3.87
CA LYS A 91 7.24 24.92 -2.49
C LYS A 91 6.20 23.81 -2.46
N PHE A 92 5.22 23.83 -3.36
CA PHE A 92 4.19 22.81 -3.46
C PHE A 92 4.80 21.43 -3.75
N PHE A 93 5.74 21.37 -4.68
CA PHE A 93 6.43 20.11 -5.02
C PHE A 93 7.32 19.61 -3.89
N ASP A 94 8.03 20.49 -3.17
CA ASP A 94 8.83 20.13 -1.99
C ASP A 94 7.95 19.56 -0.86
N ASP A 95 6.78 20.16 -0.60
CA ASP A 95 5.81 19.68 0.38
C ASP A 95 5.27 18.29 -0.02
N TYR A 96 4.87 18.13 -1.28
CA TYR A 96 4.47 16.84 -1.85
C TYR A 96 5.55 15.76 -1.65
N LEU A 97 6.81 16.05 -1.99
CA LEU A 97 7.91 15.10 -1.82
C LEU A 97 8.15 14.74 -0.35
N ALA A 98 8.04 15.70 0.57
CA ALA A 98 8.22 15.48 1.99
C ALA A 98 7.18 14.49 2.53
N HIS A 99 5.90 14.74 2.28
CA HIS A 99 4.80 13.88 2.70
C HIS A 99 4.86 12.50 2.04
N THR A 100 5.14 12.43 0.73
CA THR A 100 5.28 11.15 0.02
C THR A 100 6.43 10.30 0.60
N ARG A 101 7.59 10.89 0.85
CA ARG A 101 8.73 10.19 1.45
C ARG A 101 8.44 9.73 2.87
N HIS A 102 7.72 10.53 3.65
CA HIS A 102 7.33 10.13 5.00
C HIS A 102 6.35 8.96 4.97
N ALA A 103 5.30 9.02 4.12
CA ALA A 103 4.37 7.91 3.93
C ALA A 103 5.08 6.62 3.51
N VAL A 104 6.01 6.71 2.56
CA VAL A 104 6.83 5.55 2.13
C VAL A 104 7.67 5.01 3.28
N SER A 105 8.35 5.87 4.06
CA SER A 105 9.15 5.44 5.21
C SER A 105 8.31 4.69 6.25
N CYS A 106 7.12 5.18 6.55
CA CYS A 106 6.18 4.53 7.47
C CYS A 106 5.70 3.18 6.91
N CYS A 107 5.33 3.13 5.62
CA CYS A 107 4.98 1.87 4.95
C CYS A 107 6.13 0.86 4.99
N GLU A 108 7.38 1.27 4.71
CA GLU A 108 8.55 0.38 4.74
C GLU A 108 8.77 -0.23 6.13
N LYS A 109 8.57 0.52 7.20
CA LYS A 109 8.68 0.03 8.57
C LYS A 109 7.59 -1.00 8.89
N ALA A 110 6.34 -0.73 8.53
CA ALA A 110 5.23 -1.66 8.72
C ALA A 110 5.38 -2.91 7.83
N ALA A 111 5.84 -2.76 6.59
CA ALA A 111 6.07 -3.84 5.64
C ALA A 111 7.18 -4.80 6.12
N LYS A 112 8.30 -4.26 6.61
CA LYS A 112 9.40 -5.06 7.22
C LYS A 112 8.94 -5.82 8.46
N ALA A 113 7.97 -5.30 9.21
CA ALA A 113 7.34 -5.99 10.32
C ALA A 113 6.29 -7.04 9.88
N GLY A 114 6.10 -7.24 8.56
CA GLY A 114 5.29 -8.33 7.99
C GLY A 114 3.88 -7.93 7.58
N SER A 115 3.55 -6.63 7.44
CA SER A 115 2.23 -6.19 6.97
C SER A 115 2.11 -6.31 5.44
N PRO A 116 1.24 -7.19 4.92
CA PRO A 116 0.94 -7.24 3.48
C PRO A 116 0.22 -5.98 3.00
N GLU A 117 -0.58 -5.32 3.85
CA GLU A 117 -1.27 -4.07 3.56
C GLU A 117 -0.26 -2.93 3.32
N ALA A 118 0.79 -2.86 4.13
CA ALA A 118 1.86 -1.88 3.95
C ALA A 118 2.62 -2.11 2.63
N TRP A 119 2.89 -3.37 2.26
CA TRP A 119 3.47 -3.71 0.95
C TRP A 119 2.57 -3.30 -0.21
N ALA A 120 1.25 -3.47 -0.07
CA ALA A 120 0.30 -3.06 -1.10
C ALA A 120 0.27 -1.53 -1.27
N LEU A 121 0.31 -0.77 -0.17
CA LEU A 121 0.41 0.70 -0.21
C LEU A 121 1.74 1.16 -0.80
N LEU A 122 2.85 0.48 -0.50
CA LEU A 122 4.14 0.75 -1.16
C LEU A 122 4.05 0.55 -2.67
N ALA A 123 3.42 -0.54 -3.12
CA ALA A 123 3.22 -0.76 -4.55
C ALA A 123 2.41 0.37 -5.20
N TYR A 124 1.34 0.85 -4.53
CA TYR A 124 0.58 2.01 -4.97
C TYR A 124 1.46 3.26 -5.08
N LEU A 125 2.13 3.63 -3.99
CA LEU A 125 2.98 4.83 -3.95
C LEU A 125 4.13 4.75 -4.96
N TYR A 126 4.73 3.58 -5.16
CA TYR A 126 5.79 3.41 -6.14
C TYR A 126 5.29 3.49 -7.57
N LEU A 127 4.11 2.94 -7.89
CA LEU A 127 3.55 2.99 -9.24
C LEU A 127 3.27 4.43 -9.70
N TYR A 128 2.65 5.23 -8.82
CA TYR A 128 2.18 6.56 -9.19
C TYR A 128 3.16 7.69 -8.85
N HIS A 129 3.99 7.52 -7.84
CA HIS A 129 4.85 8.57 -7.30
C HIS A 129 6.32 8.15 -7.16
N GLY A 130 6.64 6.93 -7.58
CA GLY A 130 7.97 6.33 -7.35
C GLY A 130 9.10 7.08 -8.04
N ALA A 131 8.89 7.57 -9.26
CA ALA A 131 9.90 8.31 -10.00
C ALA A 131 10.32 9.59 -9.28
N ASP A 132 9.38 10.33 -8.72
CA ASP A 132 9.63 11.57 -7.97
C ASP A 132 10.49 11.35 -6.71
N ILE A 133 10.39 10.17 -6.11
CA ILE A 133 11.17 9.79 -4.92
C ILE A 133 12.33 8.85 -5.21
N GLY A 134 12.66 8.64 -6.50
CA GLY A 134 13.81 7.84 -6.95
C GLY A 134 13.62 6.32 -6.84
N LYS A 135 12.38 5.82 -6.81
CA LYS A 135 12.09 4.39 -6.84
C LYS A 135 12.09 3.83 -8.26
N ARG A 136 12.36 2.54 -8.39
CA ARG A 136 12.54 1.84 -9.68
C ARG A 136 11.49 0.76 -9.87
N ASN A 137 11.40 0.26 -11.09
CA ASN A 137 10.52 -0.86 -11.44
C ASN A 137 10.70 -2.09 -10.53
N ALA A 138 11.94 -2.37 -10.09
CA ALA A 138 12.21 -3.47 -9.19
C ALA A 138 11.56 -3.28 -7.82
N ASP A 139 11.60 -2.07 -7.25
CA ASP A 139 10.98 -1.74 -5.96
C ASP A 139 9.46 -1.94 -6.01
N PHE A 140 8.82 -1.49 -7.11
CA PHE A 140 7.39 -1.71 -7.32
C PHE A 140 7.05 -3.20 -7.42
N LEU A 141 7.80 -3.97 -8.20
CA LEU A 141 7.53 -5.40 -8.40
C LEU A 141 7.71 -6.20 -7.10
N GLU A 142 8.70 -5.85 -6.30
CA GLU A 142 8.92 -6.42 -4.97
C GLU A 142 7.74 -6.10 -4.04
N ALA A 143 7.34 -4.83 -3.97
CA ALA A 143 6.21 -4.40 -3.15
C ALA A 143 4.90 -5.08 -3.58
N ALA A 144 4.63 -5.17 -4.89
CA ALA A 144 3.45 -5.84 -5.42
C ALA A 144 3.45 -7.35 -5.14
N ALA A 145 4.62 -8.00 -5.17
CA ALA A 145 4.73 -9.42 -4.85
C ALA A 145 4.42 -9.70 -3.37
N ASN A 146 4.98 -8.90 -2.47
CA ASN A 146 4.78 -9.04 -1.02
C ASN A 146 3.38 -8.57 -0.56
N GLY A 147 2.80 -7.58 -1.23
CA GLY A 147 1.44 -7.07 -0.98
C GLY A 147 0.31 -7.93 -1.55
N ARG A 148 0.61 -9.06 -2.21
CA ARG A 148 -0.38 -9.88 -2.94
C ARG A 148 -1.53 -10.41 -2.06
N ASN A 149 -1.29 -10.60 -0.77
CA ASN A 149 -2.27 -11.07 0.20
C ASN A 149 -2.99 -9.94 0.95
N ALA A 150 -2.71 -8.68 0.62
CA ALA A 150 -3.41 -7.54 1.20
C ALA A 150 -4.89 -7.58 0.83
N ARG A 151 -5.74 -7.20 1.79
CA ARG A 151 -7.19 -7.15 1.59
C ARG A 151 -7.68 -5.78 1.14
N ILE A 152 -6.85 -4.75 1.29
CA ILE A 152 -7.20 -3.36 0.99
C ILE A 152 -7.15 -3.03 -0.50
N MET A 153 -6.38 -3.79 -1.29
CA MET A 153 -6.14 -3.52 -2.71
C MET A 153 -6.03 -4.81 -3.52
N ASP A 154 -6.49 -4.79 -4.77
CA ASP A 154 -6.25 -5.88 -5.72
C ASP A 154 -4.93 -5.68 -6.47
N MET A 155 -3.89 -6.35 -6.03
CA MET A 155 -2.57 -6.28 -6.64
C MET A 155 -2.52 -6.76 -8.10
N ASP A 156 -3.47 -7.58 -8.54
CA ASP A 156 -3.55 -7.97 -9.94
C ASP A 156 -3.96 -6.79 -10.83
N LEU A 157 -4.78 -5.86 -10.30
CA LEU A 157 -5.13 -4.62 -10.98
C LEU A 157 -3.90 -3.73 -11.17
N PHE A 158 -3.10 -3.52 -10.11
CA PHE A 158 -1.88 -2.71 -10.18
C PHE A 158 -0.85 -3.32 -11.14
N LEU A 159 -0.68 -4.64 -11.11
CA LEU A 159 0.21 -5.34 -12.04
C LEU A 159 -0.31 -5.25 -13.50
N TRP A 160 -1.62 -5.29 -13.70
CA TRP A 160 -2.19 -5.03 -15.02
C TRP A 160 -1.87 -3.60 -15.47
N THR A 161 -2.14 -2.59 -14.64
CA THR A 161 -1.83 -1.18 -14.94
C THR A 161 -0.35 -1.00 -15.29
N TYR A 162 0.54 -1.59 -14.51
CA TYR A 162 1.99 -1.53 -14.74
C TYR A 162 2.40 -2.13 -16.11
N PHE A 163 1.79 -3.23 -16.52
CA PHE A 163 2.13 -3.92 -17.78
C PHE A 163 1.32 -3.49 -19.00
N ALA A 164 0.18 -2.81 -18.81
CA ALA A 164 -0.68 -2.38 -19.92
C ALA A 164 -0.10 -1.23 -20.75
N GLY A 165 0.95 -0.56 -20.24
CA GLY A 165 1.51 0.61 -20.88
C GLY A 165 0.66 1.88 -20.67
N PRO A 166 1.11 3.03 -21.12
CA PRO A 166 0.43 4.30 -20.92
C PRO A 166 -0.90 4.31 -21.70
N SER A 167 -2.00 4.35 -20.96
CA SER A 167 -3.32 4.66 -21.51
C SER A 167 -3.76 6.01 -20.95
N GLY A 168 -3.36 7.10 -21.64
CA GLY A 168 -3.76 8.47 -21.30
C GLY A 168 -2.81 9.22 -20.37
N GLU A 169 -3.10 10.49 -20.16
CA GLU A 169 -2.27 11.49 -19.48
C GLU A 169 -2.15 11.32 -17.94
N GLU A 170 -2.87 10.37 -17.37
CA GLU A 170 -3.01 10.20 -15.90
C GLU A 170 -2.08 9.14 -15.28
N GLN A 171 -1.16 8.56 -16.02
CA GLN A 171 -0.41 7.42 -15.51
C GLN A 171 0.95 7.83 -14.96
N GLY A 172 1.24 7.38 -13.73
CA GLY A 172 2.53 7.52 -13.07
C GLY A 172 3.69 7.02 -13.93
N GLU A 173 4.88 7.54 -13.67
CA GLU A 173 6.06 7.38 -14.53
C GLU A 173 6.68 5.96 -14.52
N LEU A 174 6.19 5.05 -13.64
CA LEU A 174 6.66 3.66 -13.57
C LEU A 174 5.74 2.73 -14.39
N HIS A 175 5.94 2.72 -15.69
CA HIS A 175 5.31 1.74 -16.58
C HIS A 175 6.36 0.90 -17.29
N HIS A 176 6.03 -0.36 -17.49
CA HIS A 176 6.85 -1.28 -18.25
C HIS A 176 5.97 -2.12 -19.16
N GLU A 177 5.68 -1.58 -20.34
CA GLU A 177 4.79 -2.24 -21.29
C GLU A 177 5.22 -3.68 -21.57
N ASN A 178 4.31 -4.59 -21.29
CA ASN A 178 4.46 -6.00 -21.61
C ASN A 178 3.09 -6.58 -21.98
N PRO A 179 2.74 -6.58 -23.29
CA PRO A 179 1.43 -6.98 -23.77
C PRO A 179 0.99 -8.37 -23.29
N LEU A 180 1.90 -9.35 -23.29
CA LEU A 180 1.59 -10.72 -22.86
C LEU A 180 1.22 -10.78 -21.37
N LYS A 181 1.95 -10.05 -20.50
CA LYS A 181 1.63 -9.99 -19.07
C LYS A 181 0.34 -9.21 -18.83
N ALA A 182 0.16 -8.07 -19.51
CA ALA A 182 -1.07 -7.28 -19.43
C ALA A 182 -2.30 -8.14 -19.82
N PHE A 183 -2.24 -8.88 -20.90
CA PHE A 183 -3.29 -9.79 -21.32
C PHE A 183 -3.59 -10.87 -20.25
N ARG A 184 -2.57 -11.49 -19.67
CA ARG A 184 -2.74 -12.50 -18.62
C ARG A 184 -3.40 -11.92 -17.35
N PHE A 185 -3.03 -10.72 -16.94
CA PHE A 185 -3.66 -10.06 -15.80
C PHE A 185 -5.10 -9.65 -16.12
N ALA A 186 -5.38 -9.12 -17.32
CA ALA A 186 -6.74 -8.83 -17.77
C ALA A 186 -7.63 -10.08 -17.74
N GLN A 187 -7.14 -11.23 -18.19
CA GLN A 187 -7.86 -12.51 -18.07
C GLN A 187 -8.14 -12.89 -16.62
N LYS A 188 -7.18 -12.65 -15.72
CA LYS A 188 -7.32 -12.96 -14.30
C LYS A 188 -8.38 -12.07 -13.65
N MET A 189 -8.38 -10.77 -13.95
CA MET A 189 -9.38 -9.80 -13.48
C MET A 189 -10.79 -10.16 -13.99
N ALA A 190 -10.94 -10.50 -15.27
CA ALA A 190 -12.22 -10.93 -15.82
C ALA A 190 -12.76 -12.21 -15.16
N ARG A 191 -11.90 -13.15 -14.76
CA ARG A 191 -12.28 -14.36 -13.98
C ARG A 191 -12.75 -14.02 -12.56
N LYS A 192 -12.21 -12.97 -11.95
CA LYS A 192 -12.66 -12.44 -10.65
C LYS A 192 -13.99 -11.67 -10.73
N ARG A 193 -14.64 -11.67 -11.90
CA ARG A 193 -15.89 -10.95 -12.21
C ARG A 193 -15.74 -9.44 -12.16
N ASN A 194 -14.56 -8.92 -12.42
CA ASN A 194 -14.38 -7.50 -12.71
C ASN A 194 -14.85 -7.26 -14.16
N GLU A 195 -16.03 -6.68 -14.30
CA GLU A 195 -16.80 -6.60 -15.53
C GLU A 195 -16.19 -5.64 -16.55
N ASP A 196 -15.47 -4.62 -16.06
CA ASP A 196 -14.75 -3.67 -16.92
C ASP A 196 -13.68 -4.38 -17.77
N PHE A 197 -13.13 -5.48 -17.28
CA PHE A 197 -12.14 -6.26 -18.02
C PHE A 197 -12.71 -7.09 -19.16
N TYR A 198 -14.02 -7.18 -19.32
CA TYR A 198 -14.60 -7.79 -20.53
C TYR A 198 -14.37 -6.89 -21.75
N GLU A 199 -14.53 -5.59 -21.64
CA GLU A 199 -14.24 -4.65 -22.74
C GLU A 199 -12.75 -4.57 -23.04
N VAL A 200 -11.89 -4.55 -22.00
CA VAL A 200 -10.44 -4.62 -22.15
C VAL A 200 -10.00 -5.86 -22.93
N LEU A 201 -10.53 -7.03 -22.56
CA LEU A 201 -10.20 -8.28 -23.29
C LEU A 201 -10.72 -8.30 -24.71
N ALA A 202 -11.91 -7.74 -24.96
CA ALA A 202 -12.44 -7.62 -26.32
C ALA A 202 -11.52 -6.76 -27.19
N ASP A 203 -11.02 -5.65 -26.65
CA ASP A 203 -10.08 -4.81 -27.37
C ASP A 203 -8.73 -5.51 -27.59
N TYR A 204 -8.20 -6.21 -26.59
CA TYR A 204 -6.95 -6.98 -26.72
C TYR A 204 -7.05 -8.07 -27.79
N TYR A 205 -8.15 -8.83 -27.84
CA TYR A 205 -8.38 -9.81 -28.90
C TYR A 205 -8.59 -9.17 -30.27
N ARG A 206 -9.18 -7.97 -30.34
CA ARG A 206 -9.35 -7.26 -31.62
C ARG A 206 -8.02 -6.81 -32.19
N ARG A 207 -7.15 -6.24 -31.36
CA ARG A 207 -5.86 -5.67 -31.77
C ARG A 207 -4.72 -6.69 -31.76
N GLY A 208 -4.89 -7.86 -31.19
CA GLY A 208 -3.79 -8.81 -31.00
C GLY A 208 -2.82 -8.35 -29.89
N TYR A 209 -3.29 -7.61 -28.88
CA TYR A 209 -2.44 -7.12 -27.81
C TYR A 209 -2.17 -8.21 -26.77
N GLY A 210 -0.97 -8.74 -26.76
CA GLY A 210 -0.55 -9.84 -25.89
C GLY A 210 -1.15 -11.21 -26.21
N THR A 211 -1.85 -11.32 -27.35
CA THR A 211 -2.47 -12.53 -27.88
C THR A 211 -2.56 -12.42 -29.40
N GLU A 212 -2.87 -13.49 -30.09
CA GLU A 212 -3.22 -13.41 -31.50
C GLU A 212 -4.58 -12.71 -31.67
N PRO A 213 -4.77 -11.91 -32.75
CA PRO A 213 -6.05 -11.32 -33.07
C PRO A 213 -7.13 -12.41 -33.24
N ASN A 214 -8.25 -12.21 -32.51
CA ASN A 214 -9.37 -13.15 -32.56
C ASN A 214 -10.71 -12.42 -32.52
N PRO A 215 -11.32 -12.06 -33.66
CA PRO A 215 -12.58 -11.32 -33.69
C PRO A 215 -13.73 -12.04 -32.99
N GLN A 216 -13.79 -13.37 -33.07
CA GLN A 216 -14.85 -14.14 -32.40
C GLN A 216 -14.77 -14.07 -30.89
N MET A 217 -13.55 -14.13 -30.34
CA MET A 217 -13.35 -13.94 -28.90
C MET A 217 -13.63 -12.51 -28.49
N ALA A 218 -13.29 -11.52 -29.30
CA ALA A 218 -13.61 -10.12 -29.03
C ALA A 218 -15.13 -9.92 -28.92
N GLU A 219 -15.90 -10.43 -29.89
CA GLU A 219 -17.37 -10.35 -29.87
C GLU A 219 -17.98 -11.06 -28.67
N ARG A 220 -17.50 -12.26 -28.35
CA ARG A 220 -17.94 -13.00 -27.16
C ARG A 220 -17.74 -12.23 -25.85
N TYR A 221 -16.65 -11.45 -25.71
CA TYR A 221 -16.41 -10.64 -24.54
C TYR A 221 -17.25 -9.36 -24.53
N LEU A 222 -17.54 -8.76 -25.69
CA LEU A 222 -18.50 -7.66 -25.82
C LEU A 222 -19.91 -8.08 -25.41
N ASP A 223 -20.36 -9.26 -25.82
CA ASP A 223 -21.64 -9.83 -25.40
C ASP A 223 -21.74 -10.02 -23.88
N LYS A 224 -20.64 -10.45 -23.25
CA LYS A 224 -20.58 -10.55 -21.78
C LYS A 224 -20.71 -9.18 -21.11
N ALA A 225 -19.98 -8.18 -21.62
CA ALA A 225 -20.04 -6.81 -21.11
C ALA A 225 -21.47 -6.23 -21.24
N ALA A 226 -22.13 -6.42 -22.40
CA ALA A 226 -23.50 -5.96 -22.65
C ALA A 226 -24.52 -6.59 -21.68
N LYS A 227 -24.43 -7.92 -21.47
CA LYS A 227 -25.34 -8.63 -20.54
C LYS A 227 -25.23 -8.14 -19.09
N VAL A 228 -24.05 -7.71 -18.70
CA VAL A 228 -23.84 -7.16 -17.36
C VAL A 228 -24.43 -5.77 -17.23
N LYS A 229 -24.18 -4.90 -18.20
CA LYS A 229 -24.76 -3.53 -18.25
C LYS A 229 -26.30 -3.58 -18.23
N GLU A 230 -26.92 -4.55 -18.90
CA GLU A 230 -28.37 -4.73 -18.87
C GLU A 230 -28.90 -5.16 -17.49
N LYS A 231 -28.18 -6.05 -16.81
CA LYS A 231 -28.56 -6.48 -15.44
C LYS A 231 -28.42 -5.35 -14.41
N GLY A 232 -27.42 -4.48 -14.56
CA GLY A 232 -27.24 -3.32 -13.70
C GLY A 232 -28.35 -2.27 -13.85
N LYS A 233 -28.96 -2.14 -15.04
CA LYS A 233 -30.08 -1.21 -15.29
C LYS A 233 -31.44 -1.70 -14.76
N ARG A 234 -31.54 -2.98 -14.40
CA ARG A 234 -32.80 -3.59 -13.89
C ARG A 234 -32.90 -3.65 -12.37
N LYS A 235 -31.87 -3.20 -11.66
CA LYS A 235 -31.83 -3.01 -10.22
C LYS A 235 -31.99 -1.54 -9.86
#